data_e8b8b156bc02f3332157505bfb168a6b
#
_entry.id   e8b8b156bc02f3332157505bfb168a6b
#
_cell.length_a   1.000
_cell.length_b   1.000
_cell.length_c   1.000
_cell.angle_alpha   90.00
_cell.angle_beta   90.00
_cell.angle_gamma   90.00
#
_symmetry.space_group_name_H-M   'P 1'
#
loop_
_entity.id
_entity.type
_entity.pdbx_description
1 polymer ?
#
loop_
_entity_poly.entity_id
_entity_poly.type
_entity_poly.pdbx_seq_one_letter_code
_entity_poly.pdbx_strand_id
1 'polypeptide(L)'
;MIADIKRIEAEKAAASAKAAAEGKEVADNPYTGGAFTWPCPSSTRVTSDYGTRVSPTSGASSNHKGIDIGASAGAAIVAAANGTVKAANYSSAAGNYVMIDHGGGLYTVYMHCSSLAVSEGTAVSAGQTIAYVGSTGISTGNHLHFGVSLNGSYVSPWSYLKG
;
A
#
# COMPACT_ATOMS: atom_id res chain seq x y z
N MET A 1 4.94 2.02 -17.12
CA MET A 1 5.99 3.09 -17.03
C MET A 1 5.48 4.20 -16.13
N ILE A 2 6.04 5.40 -16.22
CA ILE A 2 5.59 6.55 -15.41
C ILE A 2 4.08 6.81 -15.58
N ALA A 3 3.55 6.66 -16.79
CA ALA A 3 2.13 6.81 -17.06
C ALA A 3 1.26 5.81 -16.26
N ASP A 4 1.74 4.58 -16.08
CA ASP A 4 1.01 3.58 -15.29
C ASP A 4 0.99 3.95 -13.81
N ILE A 5 2.10 4.48 -13.29
CA ILE A 5 2.20 4.92 -11.90
C ILE A 5 1.22 6.08 -11.66
N LYS A 6 1.19 7.06 -12.56
CA LYS A 6 0.25 8.19 -12.47
C LYS A 6 -1.20 7.74 -12.55
N ARG A 7 -1.50 6.75 -13.41
CA ARG A 7 -2.84 6.19 -13.51
C ARG A 7 -3.28 5.53 -12.21
N ILE A 8 -2.40 4.74 -11.58
CA ILE A 8 -2.69 4.10 -10.29
C ILE A 8 -2.97 5.15 -9.22
N GLU A 9 -2.16 6.20 -9.16
CA GLU A 9 -2.37 7.30 -8.22
C GLU A 9 -3.72 7.99 -8.44
N ALA A 10 -4.08 8.23 -9.70
CA ALA A 10 -5.37 8.83 -10.06
C ALA A 10 -6.54 7.92 -9.69
N GLU A 11 -6.43 6.63 -9.97
CA GLU A 11 -7.45 5.64 -9.61
C GLU A 11 -7.68 5.60 -8.10
N LYS A 12 -6.63 5.65 -7.31
CA LYS A 12 -6.73 5.67 -5.85
C LYS A 12 -7.38 6.95 -5.34
N ALA A 13 -7.02 8.09 -5.90
CA ALA A 13 -7.64 9.36 -5.54
C ALA A 13 -9.14 9.35 -5.88
N ALA A 14 -9.50 8.84 -7.05
CA ALA A 14 -10.90 8.71 -7.46
C ALA A 14 -11.67 7.74 -6.57
N ALA A 15 -11.04 6.62 -6.18
CA ALA A 15 -11.66 5.66 -5.28
C ALA A 15 -11.90 6.26 -3.88
N SER A 16 -10.95 7.02 -3.35
CA SER A 16 -11.11 7.75 -2.09
C SER A 16 -12.26 8.74 -2.15
N ALA A 17 -12.32 9.55 -3.20
CA ALA A 17 -13.37 10.54 -3.38
C ALA A 17 -14.74 9.88 -3.52
N LYS A 18 -14.81 8.79 -4.27
CA LYS A 18 -16.05 8.04 -4.47
C LYS A 18 -16.55 7.44 -3.16
N ALA A 19 -15.67 6.81 -2.38
CA ALA A 19 -16.04 6.23 -1.10
C ALA A 19 -16.58 7.28 -0.13
N ALA A 20 -15.94 8.45 -0.07
CA ALA A 20 -16.39 9.56 0.76
C ALA A 20 -17.75 10.09 0.28
N ALA A 21 -17.96 10.24 -1.02
CA ALA A 21 -19.21 10.74 -1.58
C ALA A 21 -20.37 9.76 -1.35
N GLU A 22 -20.10 8.47 -1.37
CA GLU A 22 -21.10 7.45 -1.13
C GLU A 22 -21.41 7.21 0.36
N GLY A 23 -20.63 7.84 1.25
CA GLY A 23 -20.80 7.67 2.69
C GLY A 23 -20.52 6.25 3.16
N LYS A 24 -19.71 5.49 2.43
CA LYS A 24 -19.35 4.14 2.80
C LYS A 24 -18.40 4.13 3.99
N GLU A 25 -18.67 3.26 4.93
CA GLU A 25 -17.85 3.08 6.12
C GLU A 25 -17.22 1.69 6.13
N VAL A 26 -16.15 1.57 6.90
CA VAL A 26 -15.58 0.28 7.24
C VAL A 26 -16.48 -0.32 8.32
N ALA A 27 -17.43 -1.15 7.90
CA ALA A 27 -18.57 -1.53 8.72
C ALA A 27 -18.17 -2.40 9.92
N ASP A 28 -17.28 -3.37 9.71
CA ASP A 28 -17.07 -4.44 10.70
C ASP A 28 -15.76 -4.33 11.46
N ASN A 29 -14.83 -3.47 11.03
CA ASN A 29 -13.51 -3.42 11.62
C ASN A 29 -12.86 -2.05 11.41
N PRO A 30 -13.41 -1.00 12.02
CA PRO A 30 -12.93 0.35 11.77
C PRO A 30 -11.56 0.61 12.37
N TYR A 31 -10.77 1.45 11.67
CA TYR A 31 -9.57 2.03 12.23
C TYR A 31 -9.95 3.18 13.16
N THR A 32 -9.49 3.10 14.39
CA THR A 32 -9.87 4.08 15.43
C THR A 32 -8.78 5.12 15.71
N GLY A 33 -7.76 5.17 14.86
CA GLY A 33 -6.58 6.01 15.09
C GLY A 33 -5.44 5.24 15.71
N GLY A 34 -4.36 5.92 16.02
CA GLY A 34 -3.18 5.31 16.62
C GLY A 34 -2.13 4.89 15.59
N ALA A 35 -1.04 4.30 16.07
CA ALA A 35 0.08 3.90 15.24
C ALA A 35 -0.27 2.72 14.35
N PHE A 36 0.28 2.72 13.13
CA PHE A 36 0.18 1.57 12.24
C PHE A 36 1.10 0.45 12.70
N THR A 37 0.64 -0.79 12.49
CA THR A 37 1.49 -1.98 12.60
C THR A 37 2.48 -1.99 11.45
N TRP A 38 3.73 -2.37 11.71
CA TRP A 38 4.74 -2.50 10.65
C TRP A 38 4.29 -3.56 9.64
N PRO A 39 4.21 -3.23 8.34
CA PRO A 39 3.55 -4.10 7.36
C PRO A 39 4.36 -5.32 6.91
N CYS A 40 5.63 -5.40 7.25
CA CYS A 40 6.49 -6.54 6.90
C CYS A 40 7.21 -7.07 8.12
N PRO A 41 6.57 -7.97 8.91
CA PRO A 41 7.13 -8.41 10.20
C PRO A 41 8.50 -9.06 10.13
N SER A 42 8.83 -9.68 9.00
CA SER A 42 10.11 -10.39 8.82
C SER A 42 11.28 -9.46 8.50
N SER A 43 11.04 -8.20 8.20
CA SER A 43 12.10 -7.26 7.83
C SER A 43 11.76 -5.82 8.20
N THR A 44 12.74 -5.15 8.80
CA THR A 44 12.64 -3.70 9.07
C THR A 44 13.60 -2.90 8.18
N ARG A 45 14.15 -3.54 7.14
CA ARG A 45 15.15 -2.93 6.28
C ARG A 45 14.50 -2.04 5.22
N VAL A 46 14.51 -0.74 5.42
CA VAL A 46 14.03 0.24 4.45
C VAL A 46 15.12 0.45 3.40
N THR A 47 14.84 0.08 2.17
CA THR A 47 15.78 0.19 1.05
C THR A 47 15.59 1.48 0.26
N SER A 48 14.43 2.12 0.37
CA SER A 48 14.17 3.41 -0.26
C SER A 48 13.13 4.17 0.58
N ASP A 49 13.44 5.41 0.91
CA ASP A 49 12.61 6.23 1.77
C ASP A 49 11.57 7.02 0.97
N TYR A 50 10.61 7.61 1.68
CA TYR A 50 9.59 8.47 1.09
C TYR A 50 10.21 9.79 0.60
N GLY A 51 9.73 10.25 -0.55
CA GLY A 51 10.11 11.55 -1.10
C GLY A 51 11.05 11.45 -2.29
N THR A 52 11.82 12.53 -2.54
CA THR A 52 12.71 12.61 -3.69
C THR A 52 13.85 11.61 -3.58
N ARG A 53 14.11 10.88 -4.65
CA ARG A 53 15.18 9.89 -4.73
C ARG A 53 15.70 9.77 -6.16
N VAL A 54 16.88 9.16 -6.33
CA VAL A 54 17.33 8.72 -7.65
C VAL A 54 16.47 7.54 -8.06
N SER A 55 15.92 7.58 -9.27
CA SER A 55 15.07 6.51 -9.78
C SER A 55 15.87 5.20 -9.88
N PRO A 56 15.43 4.12 -9.19
CA PRO A 56 16.17 2.85 -9.17
C PRO A 56 16.03 2.03 -10.45
N THR A 57 15.05 2.33 -11.28
CA THR A 57 14.82 1.64 -12.54
C THR A 57 14.09 2.55 -13.51
N SER A 58 14.26 2.28 -14.81
CA SER A 58 13.55 3.02 -15.86
C SER A 58 12.03 2.91 -15.65
N GLY A 59 11.36 4.04 -15.65
CA GLY A 59 9.92 4.10 -15.45
C GLY A 59 9.47 4.21 -14.00
N ALA A 60 10.36 4.00 -13.03
CA ALA A 60 10.04 4.24 -11.63
C ALA A 60 10.07 5.73 -11.30
N SER A 61 9.27 6.16 -10.33
CA SER A 61 9.22 7.55 -9.93
C SER A 61 10.47 7.97 -9.15
N SER A 62 11.01 9.16 -9.47
CA SER A 62 12.06 9.79 -8.67
C SER A 62 11.51 10.47 -7.42
N ASN A 63 10.19 10.68 -7.36
CA ASN A 63 9.49 11.18 -6.19
C ASN A 63 8.70 10.02 -5.57
N HIS A 64 9.30 9.37 -4.58
CA HIS A 64 8.79 8.12 -4.03
C HIS A 64 7.55 8.37 -3.15
N LYS A 65 6.45 7.74 -3.50
CA LYS A 65 5.15 7.91 -2.84
C LYS A 65 4.90 6.94 -1.70
N GLY A 66 5.96 6.38 -1.13
CA GLY A 66 5.89 5.43 -0.03
C GLY A 66 7.29 5.05 0.40
N ILE A 67 7.41 3.96 1.13
CA ILE A 67 8.70 3.38 1.50
C ILE A 67 8.83 1.99 0.91
N ASP A 68 10.06 1.60 0.57
CA ASP A 68 10.35 0.24 0.14
C ASP A 68 11.04 -0.51 1.28
N ILE A 69 10.52 -1.69 1.58
CA ILE A 69 11.04 -2.56 2.63
C ILE A 69 11.60 -3.81 1.96
N GLY A 70 12.91 -3.99 2.03
CA GLY A 70 13.57 -5.16 1.45
C GLY A 70 13.28 -6.41 2.27
N ALA A 71 12.80 -7.46 1.61
CA ALA A 71 12.47 -8.73 2.24
C ALA A 71 12.56 -9.87 1.23
N SER A 72 12.62 -11.10 1.71
CA SER A 72 12.65 -12.28 0.84
C SER A 72 11.31 -12.49 0.15
N ALA A 73 11.35 -13.02 -1.07
CA ALA A 73 10.14 -13.42 -1.78
C ALA A 73 9.33 -14.40 -0.92
N GLY A 74 8.03 -14.17 -0.84
CA GLY A 74 7.13 -14.99 -0.03
C GLY A 74 7.01 -14.55 1.43
N ALA A 75 7.77 -13.55 1.88
CA ALA A 75 7.59 -13.01 3.23
C ALA A 75 6.19 -12.43 3.40
N ALA A 76 5.58 -12.63 4.57
CA ALA A 76 4.23 -12.17 4.81
C ALA A 76 4.15 -10.64 4.86
N ILE A 77 3.13 -10.09 4.21
CA ILE A 77 2.74 -8.69 4.30
C ILE A 77 1.45 -8.66 5.12
N VAL A 78 1.42 -7.80 6.14
CA VAL A 78 0.27 -7.69 7.03
C VAL A 78 -0.39 -6.32 6.93
N ALA A 79 -1.68 -6.27 7.23
CA ALA A 79 -2.41 -5.00 7.25
C ALA A 79 -1.85 -4.08 8.33
N ALA A 80 -1.59 -2.83 7.98
CA ALA A 80 -1.03 -1.84 8.91
C ALA A 80 -2.05 -1.41 9.97
N ALA A 81 -3.34 -1.51 9.66
CA ALA A 81 -4.42 -1.14 10.57
C ALA A 81 -5.70 -1.86 10.16
N ASN A 82 -6.70 -1.80 11.02
CA ASN A 82 -8.03 -2.33 10.70
C ASN A 82 -8.62 -1.60 9.50
N GLY A 83 -9.32 -2.31 8.65
CA GLY A 83 -9.97 -1.72 7.49
C GLY A 83 -10.67 -2.74 6.62
N THR A 84 -11.05 -2.29 5.42
CA THR A 84 -11.67 -3.13 4.39
C THR A 84 -10.84 -3.05 3.11
N VAL A 85 -10.61 -4.19 2.47
CA VAL A 85 -9.86 -4.23 1.21
C VAL A 85 -10.67 -3.52 0.12
N LYS A 86 -10.16 -2.39 -0.33
CA LYS A 86 -10.78 -1.60 -1.41
C LYS A 86 -10.42 -2.12 -2.78
N ALA A 87 -9.21 -2.64 -2.92
CA ALA A 87 -8.75 -3.24 -4.17
C ALA A 87 -7.73 -4.33 -3.87
N ALA A 88 -7.80 -5.41 -4.63
CA ALA A 88 -6.82 -6.49 -4.63
C ALA A 88 -6.70 -6.95 -6.07
N ASN A 89 -5.65 -6.52 -6.79
CA ASN A 89 -5.60 -6.63 -8.24
C ASN A 89 -4.16 -6.60 -8.74
N TYR A 90 -4.00 -6.51 -10.04
CA TYR A 90 -2.72 -6.42 -10.72
C TYR A 90 -2.71 -5.22 -11.68
N SER A 91 -1.57 -4.53 -11.72
CA SER A 91 -1.31 -3.52 -12.75
C SER A 91 0.14 -3.62 -13.22
N SER A 92 0.45 -3.07 -14.40
CA SER A 92 1.79 -3.15 -14.96
C SER A 92 2.83 -2.41 -14.15
N ALA A 93 2.45 -1.39 -13.39
CA ALA A 93 3.37 -0.62 -12.56
C ALA A 93 3.48 -1.16 -11.13
N ALA A 94 2.35 -1.44 -10.50
CA ALA A 94 2.32 -1.88 -9.10
C ALA A 94 2.50 -3.39 -8.93
N GLY A 95 2.35 -4.16 -10.02
CA GLY A 95 2.29 -5.62 -9.92
C GLY A 95 1.02 -6.04 -9.18
N ASN A 96 1.08 -7.13 -8.46
CA ASN A 96 -0.01 -7.50 -7.56
C ASN A 96 -0.03 -6.53 -6.39
N TYR A 97 -1.17 -5.93 -6.12
CA TYR A 97 -1.28 -4.93 -5.05
C TYR A 97 -2.58 -5.07 -4.26
N VAL A 98 -2.53 -4.61 -3.02
CA VAL A 98 -3.69 -4.49 -2.14
C VAL A 98 -3.81 -3.04 -1.71
N MET A 99 -5.03 -2.52 -1.66
CA MET A 99 -5.34 -1.23 -1.09
C MET A 99 -6.40 -1.42 -0.01
N ILE A 100 -6.14 -0.89 1.18
CA ILE A 100 -7.05 -1.01 2.32
C ILE A 100 -7.63 0.36 2.66
N ASP A 101 -8.96 0.40 2.79
CA ASP A 101 -9.71 1.58 3.23
C ASP A 101 -9.84 1.52 4.76
N HIS A 102 -9.26 2.50 5.43
CA HIS A 102 -9.32 2.62 6.91
C HIS A 102 -10.42 3.57 7.38
N GLY A 103 -11.16 4.18 6.44
CA GLY A 103 -12.16 5.21 6.76
C GLY A 103 -11.57 6.62 6.78
N GLY A 104 -12.43 7.62 6.71
CA GLY A 104 -12.01 9.02 6.77
C GLY A 104 -11.08 9.49 5.65
N GLY A 105 -11.07 8.80 4.52
CA GLY A 105 -10.18 9.13 3.40
C GLY A 105 -8.77 8.56 3.54
N LEU A 106 -8.52 7.69 4.51
CA LEU A 106 -7.21 7.10 4.78
C LEU A 106 -7.12 5.71 4.14
N TYR A 107 -6.10 5.51 3.32
CA TYR A 107 -5.83 4.24 2.64
C TYR A 107 -4.37 3.84 2.83
N THR A 108 -4.12 2.53 2.89
CA THR A 108 -2.76 1.99 2.78
C THR A 108 -2.66 1.12 1.53
N VAL A 109 -1.48 1.12 0.92
CA VAL A 109 -1.23 0.46 -0.35
C VAL A 109 0.00 -0.41 -0.23
N TYR A 110 -0.10 -1.63 -0.74
CA TYR A 110 0.93 -2.67 -0.66
C TYR A 110 1.16 -3.20 -2.08
N MET A 111 2.33 -2.92 -2.65
CA MET A 111 2.63 -3.20 -4.06
C MET A 111 3.74 -4.22 -4.24
N HIS A 112 3.86 -4.71 -5.48
CA HIS A 112 4.89 -5.63 -5.95
C HIS A 112 4.83 -7.01 -5.31
N CYS A 113 3.64 -7.40 -4.84
CA CYS A 113 3.42 -8.68 -4.19
C CYS A 113 3.60 -9.84 -5.16
N SER A 114 4.09 -10.99 -4.66
CA SER A 114 4.13 -12.22 -5.45
C SER A 114 2.74 -12.83 -5.58
N SER A 115 1.94 -12.74 -4.50
CA SER A 115 0.56 -13.21 -4.48
C SER A 115 -0.24 -12.46 -3.42
N LEU A 116 -1.57 -12.54 -3.52
CA LEU A 116 -2.48 -11.89 -2.61
C LEU A 116 -3.25 -12.93 -1.80
N ALA A 117 -3.45 -12.65 -0.50
CA ALA A 117 -4.18 -13.55 0.42
C ALA A 117 -5.61 -13.08 0.69
N VAL A 118 -5.98 -11.90 0.20
CA VAL A 118 -7.30 -11.31 0.41
C VAL A 118 -7.87 -10.82 -0.91
N SER A 119 -9.18 -10.58 -0.93
CA SER A 119 -9.88 -10.04 -2.10
C SER A 119 -10.63 -8.76 -1.72
N GLU A 120 -11.06 -8.02 -2.74
CA GLU A 120 -11.86 -6.81 -2.56
C GLU A 120 -13.07 -7.09 -1.68
N GLY A 121 -13.33 -6.22 -0.73
CA GLY A 121 -14.45 -6.32 0.19
C GLY A 121 -14.13 -7.05 1.49
N THR A 122 -12.97 -7.68 1.62
CA THR A 122 -12.59 -8.41 2.84
C THR A 122 -12.31 -7.43 3.97
N ALA A 123 -12.91 -7.64 5.13
CA ALA A 123 -12.56 -6.92 6.35
C ALA A 123 -11.26 -7.51 6.92
N VAL A 124 -10.33 -6.65 7.29
CA VAL A 124 -9.02 -7.07 7.80
C VAL A 124 -8.69 -6.36 9.11
N SER A 125 -7.94 -7.04 9.96
CA SER A 125 -7.43 -6.49 11.21
C SER A 125 -5.96 -6.14 11.09
N ALA A 126 -5.49 -5.18 11.86
CA ALA A 126 -4.06 -4.86 11.96
C ALA A 126 -3.28 -6.15 12.27
N GLY A 127 -2.22 -6.39 11.53
CA GLY A 127 -1.38 -7.58 11.69
C GLY A 127 -1.87 -8.83 10.94
N GLN A 128 -3.02 -8.78 10.31
CA GLN A 128 -3.52 -9.90 9.51
C GLN A 128 -2.75 -10.00 8.19
N THR A 129 -2.33 -11.20 7.81
CA THR A 129 -1.63 -11.42 6.53
C THR A 129 -2.58 -11.14 5.37
N ILE A 130 -2.13 -10.29 4.45
CA ILE A 130 -2.92 -9.87 3.29
C ILE A 130 -2.26 -10.22 1.96
N ALA A 131 -0.95 -10.41 1.94
CA ALA A 131 -0.20 -10.68 0.72
C ALA A 131 1.19 -11.20 1.06
N TYR A 132 2.00 -11.43 0.03
CA TYR A 132 3.37 -11.93 0.18
C TYR A 132 4.32 -11.13 -0.69
N VAL A 133 5.52 -10.88 -0.19
CA VAL A 133 6.54 -10.08 -0.87
C VAL A 133 6.94 -10.70 -2.20
N GLY A 134 7.13 -9.87 -3.20
CA GLY A 134 7.62 -10.27 -4.52
C GLY A 134 8.34 -9.13 -5.21
N SER A 135 8.39 -9.21 -6.53
CA SER A 135 9.03 -8.21 -7.39
C SER A 135 8.21 -7.99 -8.66
N THR A 136 6.89 -8.07 -8.57
CA THR A 136 5.98 -7.88 -9.71
C THR A 136 5.80 -6.40 -10.02
N GLY A 137 5.48 -6.07 -11.26
CA GLY A 137 5.37 -4.69 -11.72
C GLY A 137 6.73 -4.05 -11.94
N ILE A 138 6.84 -2.74 -11.75
CA ILE A 138 8.10 -2.00 -11.90
C ILE A 138 8.90 -2.12 -10.61
N SER A 139 9.83 -3.06 -10.57
CA SER A 139 10.61 -3.38 -9.38
C SER A 139 12.00 -3.88 -9.77
N THR A 140 13.02 -3.55 -8.96
CA THR A 140 14.40 -4.00 -9.15
C THR A 140 14.77 -5.23 -8.30
N GLY A 141 13.87 -5.70 -7.45
CA GLY A 141 14.13 -6.85 -6.58
C GLY A 141 13.01 -7.04 -5.58
N ASN A 142 13.10 -8.11 -4.81
CA ASN A 142 12.07 -8.45 -3.83
C ASN A 142 11.96 -7.40 -2.74
N HIS A 143 10.81 -6.74 -2.67
CA HIS A 143 10.53 -5.75 -1.62
C HIS A 143 9.02 -5.50 -1.53
N LEU A 144 8.61 -4.92 -0.41
CA LEU A 144 7.27 -4.36 -0.26
C LEU A 144 7.35 -2.85 -0.50
N HIS A 145 6.54 -2.35 -1.43
CA HIS A 145 6.27 -0.90 -1.50
C HIS A 145 5.04 -0.61 -0.66
N PHE A 146 5.22 0.17 0.40
CA PHE A 146 4.15 0.56 1.32
C PHE A 146 3.87 2.05 1.21
N GLY A 147 2.65 2.40 0.85
CA GLY A 147 2.21 3.79 0.73
C GLY A 147 1.02 4.11 1.60
N VAL A 148 0.90 5.38 1.97
CA VAL A 148 -0.26 5.90 2.72
C VAL A 148 -0.85 7.05 1.93
N SER A 149 -2.15 6.98 1.69
CA SER A 149 -2.90 8.04 1.00
C SER A 149 -3.96 8.61 1.94
N LEU A 150 -3.99 9.93 2.05
CA LEU A 150 -4.97 10.63 2.87
C LEU A 150 -5.68 11.68 2.01
N ASN A 151 -7.00 11.57 1.91
CA ASN A 151 -7.85 12.47 1.13
C ASN A 151 -7.39 12.63 -0.33
N GLY A 152 -6.95 11.52 -0.94
CA GLY A 152 -6.56 11.47 -2.34
C GLY A 152 -5.12 11.87 -2.62
N SER A 153 -4.32 12.16 -1.60
CA SER A 153 -2.90 12.50 -1.74
C SER A 153 -2.02 11.56 -0.94
N TYR A 154 -0.89 11.16 -1.51
CA TYR A 154 0.09 10.39 -0.76
C TYR A 154 0.76 11.25 0.28
N VAL A 155 0.96 10.67 1.45
CA VAL A 155 1.64 11.31 2.60
C VAL A 155 2.75 10.40 3.10
N SER A 156 3.65 10.93 3.93
CA SER A 156 4.74 10.12 4.47
C SER A 156 4.21 9.01 5.37
N PRO A 157 4.56 7.74 5.10
CA PRO A 157 4.16 6.64 5.98
C PRO A 157 4.70 6.77 7.40
N TRP A 158 5.82 7.49 7.58
CA TRP A 158 6.42 7.68 8.91
C TRP A 158 5.52 8.44 9.88
N SER A 159 4.59 9.23 9.37
CA SER A 159 3.60 9.92 10.23
C SER A 159 2.70 8.94 10.97
N TYR A 160 2.56 7.72 10.44
CA TYR A 160 1.69 6.67 10.99
C TYR A 160 2.46 5.50 11.57
N LEU A 161 3.63 5.19 11.04
CA LEU A 161 4.49 4.12 11.55
C LEU A 161 5.29 4.63 12.75
N LYS A 162 4.80 4.32 13.93
CA LYS A 162 5.44 4.69 15.19
C LYS A 162 6.20 3.47 15.70
N GLY A 163 7.45 3.43 15.35
CA GLY A 163 8.20 2.26 15.68
C GLY A 163 9.25 2.39 16.70
#